data_111504bc40518916e23bf08d1f091383
#
_entry.id   111504bc40518916e23bf08d1f091383
#
_cell.length_a   1.000
_cell.length_b   1.000
_cell.length_c   1.000
_cell.angle_alpha   90.00
_cell.angle_beta   90.00
_cell.angle_gamma   90.00
#
_symmetry.space_group_name_H-M   'P 1'
#
loop_
_entity.id
_entity.type
_entity.pdbx_description
1 polymer ?
#
loop_
_entity_poly.entity_id
_entity_poly.type
_entity_poly.pdbx_seq_one_letter_code
_entity_poly.pdbx_strand_id
1 'polypeptide(L)'
;MSHHKFTEQDIVLPPPTIRAPLDRYFLPPVLYNRCYRDRIIAKGIAVPLVIGLERENGLLSRFETIVDSSEDPETLRYVERIIKFLLWSRGGWKLHFGGPKVIADHLRKNYSLRGSRKFDCQMMATAYGRKFEFVHCTPNRVPSAKESHLEAGGNLKGCRIGFDLGASDYKVSAVVDGRVIFTEETPWDPKVQKNPEYHYHHISAALHRAAACMPRVDAIGGSSAGIIVDNEIRVASLLRSIPHKSFSLAAAVFKRIQKDWKVPMLVMNDGDITALAASLSIRQNGVLGIAMGSSEAAGFIDKNGNILGWLNELAFAPVDYNPKATVDEWSGDAGAGAMYFSQQAVNKLLPAAKIKLPVKLGLPERLIELQNLMIKGDERAAKIYETIGIYLGYTIPHYAEFYDYAHMLILGRVTTGLGGNIVLAEAKKVLLQEFPEIAPKVTMHVPDEKMRRLGQAVAAASLPTLKN
;
A
#
# COMPACT_ATOMS: atom_id res chain seq x y z
N MET A 1 -33.85 2.05 11.66
CA MET A 1 -32.85 1.10 12.18
C MET A 1 -31.82 1.94 12.95
N SER A 2 -31.76 1.78 14.26
CA SER A 2 -30.98 2.66 15.15
C SER A 2 -29.49 2.46 14.89
N HIS A 3 -28.80 3.53 14.43
CA HIS A 3 -27.36 3.64 14.53
C HIS A 3 -27.02 3.67 16.04
N HIS A 4 -26.46 2.58 16.57
CA HIS A 4 -25.85 2.63 17.88
C HIS A 4 -24.72 3.67 17.82
N LYS A 5 -24.96 4.80 18.43
CA LYS A 5 -23.94 5.82 18.68
C LYS A 5 -22.96 5.20 19.69
N PHE A 6 -21.75 4.92 19.25
CA PHE A 6 -20.64 4.65 20.16
C PHE A 6 -20.50 5.85 21.10
N THR A 7 -20.64 5.64 22.37
CA THR A 7 -20.39 6.65 23.39
C THR A 7 -18.90 6.64 23.75
N GLU A 8 -18.34 7.79 24.12
CA GLU A 8 -16.93 7.98 24.51
C GLU A 8 -16.49 7.12 25.72
N GLN A 9 -17.41 6.38 26.35
CA GLN A 9 -17.18 5.62 27.58
C GLN A 9 -16.70 4.18 27.38
N ASP A 10 -16.67 3.66 26.13
CA ASP A 10 -16.53 2.20 25.94
C ASP A 10 -15.09 1.71 25.69
N ILE A 11 -14.09 2.57 25.59
CA ILE A 11 -12.70 2.16 25.36
C ILE A 11 -11.77 2.87 26.34
N VAL A 12 -11.51 2.27 27.48
CA VAL A 12 -10.41 2.69 28.39
C VAL A 12 -9.10 2.16 27.81
N LEU A 13 -8.61 2.82 26.76
CA LEU A 13 -7.26 2.58 26.26
C LEU A 13 -6.29 3.48 27.04
N PRO A 14 -5.10 2.98 27.38
CA PRO A 14 -4.04 3.87 27.81
C PRO A 14 -3.76 4.84 26.64
N PRO A 15 -3.81 6.16 26.93
CA PRO A 15 -3.52 7.12 25.88
C PRO A 15 -2.08 6.92 25.41
N PRO A 16 -1.78 7.17 24.10
CA PRO A 16 -0.41 7.13 23.62
C PRO A 16 0.45 8.10 24.46
N THR A 17 1.62 7.66 24.91
CA THR A 17 2.53 8.50 25.71
C THR A 17 3.00 9.69 24.87
N ILE A 18 3.32 9.44 23.58
CA ILE A 18 3.67 10.48 22.63
C ILE A 18 2.43 10.81 21.79
N ARG A 19 1.84 11.97 22.07
CA ARG A 19 0.61 12.42 21.41
C ARG A 19 0.93 13.20 20.15
N ALA A 20 0.15 12.97 19.10
CA ALA A 20 0.19 13.75 17.86
C ALA A 20 -0.27 15.22 18.14
N PRO A 21 0.58 16.23 17.95
CA PRO A 21 0.30 17.59 18.44
C PRO A 21 -0.90 18.25 17.75
N LEU A 22 -1.20 17.88 16.51
CA LEU A 22 -2.33 18.42 15.73
C LEU A 22 -3.51 17.45 15.62
N ASP A 23 -3.41 16.25 16.20
CA ASP A 23 -4.48 15.25 16.17
C ASP A 23 -4.53 14.46 17.50
N ARG A 24 -5.06 15.11 18.52
CA ARG A 24 -5.14 14.56 19.88
C ARG A 24 -6.02 13.31 20.03
N TYR A 25 -6.84 13.05 19.03
CA TYR A 25 -7.78 11.91 19.02
C TYR A 25 -7.27 10.73 18.19
N PHE A 26 -6.09 10.84 17.60
CA PHE A 26 -5.44 9.73 16.92
C PHE A 26 -5.38 8.50 17.82
N LEU A 27 -5.95 7.40 17.35
CA LEU A 27 -6.04 6.13 18.08
C LEU A 27 -5.20 5.07 17.36
N PRO A 28 -3.93 4.88 17.79
CA PRO A 28 -3.03 3.94 17.13
C PRO A 28 -3.57 2.51 17.14
N PRO A 29 -3.70 1.84 16.00
CA PRO A 29 -4.18 0.46 15.92
C PRO A 29 -3.37 -0.52 16.77
N VAL A 30 -2.05 -0.37 16.82
CA VAL A 30 -1.16 -1.25 17.59
C VAL A 30 -1.50 -1.22 19.09
N LEU A 31 -1.76 -0.05 19.66
CA LEU A 31 -2.12 0.07 21.08
C LEU A 31 -3.51 -0.53 21.33
N TYR A 32 -4.46 -0.26 20.45
CA TYR A 32 -5.78 -0.83 20.52
C TYR A 32 -5.74 -2.37 20.47
N ASN A 33 -5.07 -2.93 19.50
CA ASN A 33 -4.97 -4.37 19.28
C ASN A 33 -4.28 -5.07 20.46
N ARG A 34 -3.18 -4.51 20.98
CA ARG A 34 -2.46 -5.06 22.14
C ARG A 34 -3.36 -5.02 23.38
N CYS A 35 -3.93 -3.86 23.70
CA CYS A 35 -4.81 -3.72 24.86
C CYS A 35 -6.01 -4.67 24.81
N TYR A 36 -6.63 -4.83 23.65
CA TYR A 36 -7.72 -5.78 23.45
C TYR A 36 -7.27 -7.22 23.75
N ARG A 37 -6.19 -7.67 23.12
CA ARG A 37 -5.67 -9.04 23.33
C ARG A 37 -5.26 -9.30 24.77
N ASP A 38 -4.52 -8.38 25.40
CA ASP A 38 -4.07 -8.51 26.79
C ASP A 38 -5.26 -8.64 27.76
N ARG A 39 -6.31 -7.86 27.51
CA ARG A 39 -7.52 -7.90 28.33
C ARG A 39 -8.29 -9.21 28.22
N ILE A 40 -8.48 -9.77 27.03
CA ILE A 40 -9.19 -11.05 26.85
C ILE A 40 -8.35 -12.23 27.38
N ILE A 41 -7.02 -12.15 27.31
CA ILE A 41 -6.10 -13.12 27.94
C ILE A 41 -6.26 -13.05 29.46
N ALA A 42 -6.18 -11.85 30.05
CA ALA A 42 -6.31 -11.67 31.51
C ALA A 42 -7.65 -12.14 32.03
N LYS A 43 -8.72 -12.05 31.23
CA LYS A 43 -10.05 -12.55 31.58
C LYS A 43 -10.22 -14.07 31.36
N GLY A 44 -9.28 -14.74 30.71
CA GLY A 44 -9.36 -16.16 30.38
C GLY A 44 -10.45 -16.52 29.35
N ILE A 45 -10.87 -15.56 28.49
CA ILE A 45 -11.94 -15.71 27.50
C ILE A 45 -11.42 -15.74 26.06
N ALA A 46 -10.12 -15.71 25.87
CA ALA A 46 -9.49 -15.72 24.55
C ALA A 46 -9.69 -17.06 23.82
N VAL A 47 -10.20 -16.99 22.59
CA VAL A 47 -10.34 -18.15 21.71
C VAL A 47 -9.60 -17.90 20.38
N PRO A 48 -9.14 -18.93 19.67
CA PRO A 48 -8.44 -18.78 18.40
C PRO A 48 -9.33 -18.16 17.32
N LEU A 49 -8.76 -17.24 16.54
CA LEU A 49 -9.29 -16.72 15.29
C LEU A 49 -8.26 -16.90 14.19
N VAL A 50 -8.65 -17.55 13.10
CA VAL A 50 -7.83 -17.74 11.91
C VAL A 50 -8.54 -17.16 10.71
N ILE A 51 -7.87 -16.27 9.98
CA ILE A 51 -8.38 -15.65 8.76
C ILE A 51 -7.56 -16.14 7.59
N GLY A 52 -8.22 -16.72 6.58
CA GLY A 52 -7.61 -17.09 5.29
C GLY A 52 -8.14 -16.19 4.18
N LEU A 53 -7.25 -15.67 3.33
CA LEU A 53 -7.61 -14.88 2.15
C LEU A 53 -7.13 -15.58 0.89
N GLU A 54 -8.08 -16.07 0.10
CA GLU A 54 -7.81 -16.75 -1.16
C GLU A 54 -7.74 -15.75 -2.31
N ARG A 55 -6.66 -15.84 -3.08
CA ARG A 55 -6.40 -15.06 -4.29
C ARG A 55 -6.51 -15.96 -5.53
N GLU A 56 -6.05 -15.46 -6.69
CA GLU A 56 -5.98 -16.24 -7.92
C GLU A 56 -5.00 -17.42 -7.80
N ASN A 57 -5.15 -18.38 -8.68
CA ASN A 57 -4.28 -19.57 -8.79
C ASN A 57 -4.17 -20.40 -7.50
N GLY A 58 -5.17 -20.27 -6.60
CA GLY A 58 -5.19 -20.97 -5.31
C GLY A 58 -4.13 -20.48 -4.32
N LEU A 59 -3.60 -19.27 -4.52
CA LEU A 59 -2.78 -18.60 -3.51
C LEU A 59 -3.64 -18.25 -2.31
N LEU A 60 -3.09 -18.40 -1.11
CA LEU A 60 -3.82 -18.16 0.14
C LEU A 60 -2.88 -17.58 1.20
N SER A 61 -3.26 -16.44 1.73
CA SER A 61 -2.63 -15.87 2.92
C SER A 61 -3.38 -16.28 4.17
N ARG A 62 -2.66 -16.58 5.24
CA ARG A 62 -3.20 -16.98 6.54
C ARG A 62 -2.73 -16.03 7.62
N PHE A 63 -3.64 -15.62 8.49
CA PHE A 63 -3.37 -14.78 9.66
C PHE A 63 -4.05 -15.39 10.89
N GLU A 64 -3.33 -15.44 12.01
CA GLU A 64 -3.80 -16.03 13.25
C GLU A 64 -3.76 -15.01 14.37
N THR A 65 -4.80 -14.98 15.17
CA THR A 65 -4.91 -14.14 16.36
C THR A 65 -5.89 -14.77 17.36
N ILE A 66 -6.18 -14.05 18.41
CA ILE A 66 -7.16 -14.44 19.44
C ILE A 66 -8.29 -13.41 19.51
N VAL A 67 -9.45 -13.86 19.93
CA VAL A 67 -10.67 -13.04 20.01
C VAL A 67 -11.52 -13.50 21.20
N ASP A 68 -12.34 -12.62 21.77
CA ASP A 68 -13.45 -13.01 22.62
C ASP A 68 -14.54 -13.70 21.77
N SER A 69 -15.20 -14.68 22.30
CA SER A 69 -16.28 -15.41 21.60
C SER A 69 -17.60 -14.65 21.51
N SER A 70 -17.72 -13.50 22.17
CA SER A 70 -18.93 -12.64 22.18
C SER A 70 -18.98 -11.71 20.95
N GLU A 71 -20.18 -11.19 20.64
CA GLU A 71 -20.39 -10.17 19.62
C GLU A 71 -20.45 -8.74 20.19
N ASP A 72 -19.72 -8.50 21.28
CA ASP A 72 -19.64 -7.14 21.81
C ASP A 72 -19.03 -6.15 20.80
N PRO A 73 -19.38 -4.86 20.88
CA PRO A 73 -18.98 -3.87 19.90
C PRO A 73 -17.47 -3.75 19.71
N GLU A 74 -16.69 -3.97 20.78
CA GLU A 74 -15.23 -3.87 20.73
C GLU A 74 -14.60 -5.06 20.00
N THR A 75 -15.08 -6.28 20.29
CA THR A 75 -14.69 -7.50 19.59
C THR A 75 -14.99 -7.40 18.11
N LEU A 76 -16.21 -6.97 17.75
CA LEU A 76 -16.61 -6.79 16.35
C LEU A 76 -15.74 -5.77 15.64
N ARG A 77 -15.41 -4.66 16.31
CA ARG A 77 -14.52 -3.64 15.76
C ARG A 77 -13.09 -4.14 15.57
N TYR A 78 -12.53 -4.81 16.59
CA TYR A 78 -11.19 -5.40 16.51
C TYR A 78 -11.06 -6.32 15.28
N VAL A 79 -11.98 -7.27 15.14
CA VAL A 79 -11.95 -8.25 14.04
C VAL A 79 -12.20 -7.58 12.69
N GLU A 80 -13.14 -6.65 12.63
CA GLU A 80 -13.47 -5.92 11.40
C GLU A 80 -12.27 -5.11 10.88
N ARG A 81 -11.55 -4.40 11.77
CA ARG A 81 -10.37 -3.63 11.41
C ARG A 81 -9.21 -4.53 10.93
N ILE A 82 -9.00 -5.68 11.57
CA ILE A 82 -8.01 -6.68 11.12
C ILE A 82 -8.38 -7.22 9.74
N ILE A 83 -9.62 -7.62 9.52
CA ILE A 83 -10.05 -8.12 8.19
C ILE A 83 -9.84 -7.04 7.13
N LYS A 84 -10.23 -5.80 7.41
CA LYS A 84 -10.01 -4.70 6.47
C LYS A 84 -8.53 -4.51 6.17
N PHE A 85 -7.67 -4.51 7.19
CA PHE A 85 -6.23 -4.40 6.98
C PHE A 85 -5.69 -5.54 6.09
N LEU A 86 -6.09 -6.77 6.39
CA LEU A 86 -5.67 -7.94 5.62
C LEU A 86 -6.16 -7.90 4.17
N LEU A 87 -7.38 -7.46 3.91
CA LEU A 87 -7.91 -7.32 2.55
C LEU A 87 -7.10 -6.31 1.73
N TRP A 88 -6.69 -5.18 2.31
CA TRP A 88 -5.95 -4.15 1.57
C TRP A 88 -4.45 -4.38 1.53
N SER A 89 -3.89 -5.12 2.49
CA SER A 89 -2.48 -5.52 2.45
C SER A 89 -2.25 -6.76 1.58
N ARG A 90 -3.03 -7.83 1.76
CA ARG A 90 -2.82 -9.12 1.11
C ARG A 90 -3.71 -9.36 -0.10
N GLY A 91 -4.93 -8.76 -0.07
CA GLY A 91 -5.95 -9.01 -1.07
C GLY A 91 -6.67 -10.34 -0.89
N GLY A 92 -7.72 -10.56 -1.68
CA GLY A 92 -8.43 -11.83 -1.74
C GLY A 92 -9.89 -11.68 -2.12
N TRP A 93 -10.38 -12.56 -2.97
CA TRP A 93 -11.80 -12.64 -3.37
C TRP A 93 -12.63 -13.51 -2.45
N LYS A 94 -11.97 -14.36 -1.62
CA LYS A 94 -12.64 -15.25 -0.70
C LYS A 94 -11.99 -15.22 0.67
N LEU A 95 -12.79 -14.87 1.67
CA LEU A 95 -12.42 -14.80 3.06
C LEU A 95 -12.90 -16.06 3.78
N HIS A 96 -11.97 -16.83 4.31
CA HIS A 96 -12.23 -17.94 5.23
C HIS A 96 -12.11 -17.43 6.66
N PHE A 97 -13.21 -17.44 7.39
CA PHE A 97 -13.29 -17.01 8.78
C PHE A 97 -13.36 -18.22 9.72
N GLY A 98 -12.24 -18.57 10.31
CA GLY A 98 -12.13 -19.66 11.29
C GLY A 98 -12.21 -19.11 12.71
N GLY A 99 -13.40 -18.97 13.25
CA GLY A 99 -13.63 -18.38 14.57
C GLY A 99 -15.08 -18.50 15.05
N PRO A 100 -15.46 -17.75 16.09
CA PRO A 100 -16.82 -17.79 16.66
C PRO A 100 -17.90 -17.47 15.63
N LYS A 101 -18.95 -18.33 15.60
CA LYS A 101 -20.02 -18.21 14.61
C LYS A 101 -20.79 -16.90 14.71
N VAL A 102 -21.02 -16.40 15.92
CA VAL A 102 -21.77 -15.16 16.17
C VAL A 102 -21.06 -13.96 15.53
N ILE A 103 -19.73 -13.88 15.62
CA ILE A 103 -18.91 -12.86 14.98
C ILE A 103 -18.96 -13.02 13.47
N ALA A 104 -18.82 -14.27 12.97
CA ALA A 104 -18.88 -14.56 11.54
C ALA A 104 -20.23 -14.12 10.93
N ASP A 105 -21.35 -14.39 11.59
CA ASP A 105 -22.69 -14.04 11.11
C ASP A 105 -22.90 -12.51 11.07
N HIS A 106 -22.34 -11.77 12.03
CA HIS A 106 -22.34 -10.31 12.03
C HIS A 106 -21.48 -9.76 10.88
N LEU A 107 -20.25 -10.21 10.76
CA LEU A 107 -19.30 -9.71 9.75
C LEU A 107 -19.71 -10.07 8.33
N ARG A 108 -20.33 -11.22 8.12
CA ARG A 108 -20.89 -11.61 6.81
C ARG A 108 -21.92 -10.61 6.29
N LYS A 109 -22.71 -9.99 7.19
CA LYS A 109 -23.65 -8.93 6.79
C LYS A 109 -22.89 -7.66 6.38
N ASN A 110 -21.82 -7.30 7.09
CA ASN A 110 -21.00 -6.13 6.81
C ASN A 110 -20.22 -6.31 5.50
N TYR A 111 -19.57 -7.46 5.31
CA TYR A 111 -18.81 -7.81 4.09
C TYR A 111 -19.73 -8.39 3.01
N SER A 112 -20.66 -7.58 2.54
CA SER A 112 -21.60 -7.90 1.48
C SER A 112 -21.88 -6.67 0.61
N LEU A 113 -22.45 -6.86 -0.58
CA LEU A 113 -22.80 -5.76 -1.49
C LEU A 113 -23.88 -4.80 -0.93
N ARG A 114 -24.51 -5.16 0.19
CA ARG A 114 -25.49 -4.32 0.90
C ARG A 114 -25.01 -3.88 2.29
N GLY A 115 -23.84 -4.34 2.70
CA GLY A 115 -23.27 -4.04 4.01
C GLY A 115 -22.41 -2.80 4.02
N SER A 116 -21.90 -2.45 5.21
CA SER A 116 -21.01 -1.30 5.44
C SER A 116 -19.67 -1.44 4.71
N ARG A 117 -19.24 -2.65 4.37
CA ARG A 117 -18.01 -2.98 3.65
C ARG A 117 -18.23 -3.28 2.16
N LYS A 118 -19.28 -2.68 1.59
CA LYS A 118 -19.62 -2.83 0.17
C LYS A 118 -18.45 -2.43 -0.75
N PHE A 119 -17.78 -1.32 -0.44
CA PHE A 119 -16.64 -0.84 -1.22
C PHE A 119 -15.53 -1.89 -1.25
N ASP A 120 -15.14 -2.42 -0.08
CA ASP A 120 -14.09 -3.43 0.03
C ASP A 120 -14.44 -4.69 -0.79
N CYS A 121 -15.68 -5.18 -0.68
CA CYS A 121 -16.15 -6.33 -1.44
C CYS A 121 -16.15 -6.10 -2.96
N GLN A 122 -16.54 -4.90 -3.40
CA GLN A 122 -16.57 -4.54 -4.82
C GLN A 122 -15.16 -4.43 -5.39
N MET A 123 -14.24 -3.80 -4.65
CA MET A 123 -12.86 -3.66 -5.08
C MET A 123 -12.13 -5.01 -5.16
N MET A 124 -12.32 -5.88 -4.16
CA MET A 124 -11.78 -7.24 -4.21
C MET A 124 -12.38 -8.04 -5.37
N ALA A 125 -13.69 -7.92 -5.60
CA ALA A 125 -14.33 -8.59 -6.73
C ALA A 125 -13.78 -8.09 -8.09
N THR A 126 -13.52 -6.79 -8.23
CA THR A 126 -12.92 -6.20 -9.43
C THR A 126 -11.47 -6.64 -9.61
N ALA A 127 -10.66 -6.57 -8.55
CA ALA A 127 -9.25 -6.95 -8.58
C ALA A 127 -9.04 -8.40 -9.01
N TYR A 128 -9.87 -9.31 -8.52
CA TYR A 128 -9.73 -10.75 -8.80
C TYR A 128 -10.68 -11.29 -9.87
N GLY A 129 -11.56 -10.45 -10.44
CA GLY A 129 -12.50 -10.85 -11.47
C GLY A 129 -13.52 -11.91 -11.00
N ARG A 130 -13.78 -11.97 -9.69
CA ARG A 130 -14.65 -12.95 -9.04
C ARG A 130 -15.48 -12.29 -7.96
N LYS A 131 -16.71 -12.79 -7.75
CA LYS A 131 -17.55 -12.30 -6.64
C LYS A 131 -16.86 -12.54 -5.30
N PHE A 132 -16.90 -11.54 -4.42
CA PHE A 132 -16.40 -11.69 -3.06
C PHE A 132 -17.23 -12.70 -2.26
N GLU A 133 -16.56 -13.62 -1.58
CA GLU A 133 -17.18 -14.67 -0.76
C GLU A 133 -16.69 -14.59 0.69
N PHE A 134 -17.60 -14.74 1.64
CA PHE A 134 -17.32 -14.87 3.06
C PHE A 134 -17.74 -16.26 3.54
N VAL A 135 -16.77 -17.12 3.91
CA VAL A 135 -16.96 -18.51 4.33
C VAL A 135 -16.62 -18.65 5.80
N HIS A 136 -17.55 -19.11 6.62
CA HIS A 136 -17.32 -19.48 8.01
C HIS A 136 -16.91 -20.95 8.13
N CYS A 137 -15.91 -21.21 8.96
CA CYS A 137 -15.45 -22.55 9.34
C CYS A 137 -14.87 -22.57 10.75
N THR A 138 -14.41 -23.70 11.22
CA THR A 138 -13.60 -23.77 12.45
C THR A 138 -12.14 -23.39 12.17
N PRO A 139 -11.36 -22.89 13.15
CA PRO A 139 -9.98 -22.44 12.95
C PRO A 139 -9.07 -23.45 12.22
N ASN A 140 -9.19 -24.73 12.57
CA ASN A 140 -8.41 -25.82 11.98
C ASN A 140 -8.85 -26.22 10.55
N ARG A 141 -9.98 -25.72 10.07
CA ARG A 141 -10.47 -25.94 8.70
C ARG A 141 -10.15 -24.79 7.75
N VAL A 142 -9.56 -23.70 8.24
CA VAL A 142 -9.02 -22.68 7.34
C VAL A 142 -7.85 -23.28 6.58
N PRO A 143 -7.82 -23.21 5.23
CA PRO A 143 -6.76 -23.83 4.44
C PRO A 143 -5.38 -23.32 4.83
N SER A 144 -4.34 -24.15 4.61
CA SER A 144 -2.96 -23.77 4.85
C SER A 144 -2.52 -22.63 3.94
N ALA A 145 -1.61 -21.81 4.42
CA ALA A 145 -1.00 -20.75 3.62
C ALA A 145 -0.30 -21.31 2.38
N LYS A 146 -0.50 -20.64 1.26
CA LYS A 146 0.19 -20.89 -0.01
C LYS A 146 0.48 -19.55 -0.66
N GLU A 147 1.68 -19.05 -0.48
CA GLU A 147 2.10 -17.76 -1.02
C GLU A 147 2.79 -17.91 -2.37
N SER A 148 2.85 -16.83 -3.13
CA SER A 148 3.72 -16.77 -4.31
C SER A 148 5.18 -16.71 -3.87
N HIS A 149 6.06 -17.35 -4.64
CA HIS A 149 7.50 -17.27 -4.47
C HIS A 149 8.14 -16.72 -5.76
N LEU A 150 7.58 -15.63 -6.26
CA LEU A 150 8.17 -14.94 -7.40
C LEU A 150 9.43 -14.22 -6.91
N GLU A 151 10.59 -14.69 -7.34
CA GLU A 151 11.85 -14.02 -7.05
C GLU A 151 11.78 -12.55 -7.46
N ALA A 152 12.04 -11.65 -6.53
CA ALA A 152 11.94 -10.21 -6.74
C ALA A 152 13.15 -9.72 -7.52
N GLY A 153 13.08 -9.77 -8.84
CA GLY A 153 14.05 -9.11 -9.71
C GLY A 153 15.49 -9.60 -9.57
N GLY A 154 16.44 -8.68 -9.78
CA GLY A 154 17.87 -9.03 -9.78
C GLY A 154 18.35 -9.68 -11.08
N ASN A 155 17.44 -10.00 -11.99
CA ASN A 155 17.75 -10.62 -13.29
C ASN A 155 18.25 -9.54 -14.26
N LEU A 156 19.53 -9.21 -14.22
CA LEU A 156 20.09 -8.12 -15.04
C LEU A 156 20.94 -8.58 -16.24
N LYS A 157 21.08 -9.90 -16.44
CA LYS A 157 21.81 -10.44 -17.60
C LYS A 157 20.99 -10.24 -18.90
N GLY A 158 21.71 -9.99 -20.00
CA GLY A 158 21.12 -9.79 -21.32
C GLY A 158 20.62 -8.37 -21.58
N CYS A 159 19.88 -8.21 -22.67
CA CYS A 159 19.35 -6.94 -23.15
C CYS A 159 17.90 -6.79 -22.67
N ARG A 160 17.65 -5.88 -21.74
CA ARG A 160 16.37 -5.74 -21.07
C ARG A 160 15.80 -4.34 -21.22
N ILE A 161 14.51 -4.25 -21.37
CA ILE A 161 13.81 -2.95 -21.27
C ILE A 161 13.05 -2.92 -19.95
N GLY A 162 13.16 -1.80 -19.24
CA GLY A 162 12.29 -1.48 -18.13
C GLY A 162 11.47 -0.24 -18.41
N PHE A 163 10.22 -0.21 -17.95
CA PHE A 163 9.40 0.99 -18.00
C PHE A 163 8.69 1.24 -16.68
N ASP A 164 8.33 2.52 -16.45
CA ASP A 164 7.56 2.97 -15.28
C ASP A 164 6.49 3.96 -15.74
N LEU A 165 5.22 3.64 -15.49
CA LEU A 165 4.06 4.41 -15.94
C LEU A 165 3.48 5.22 -14.79
N GLY A 166 3.87 6.48 -14.71
CA GLY A 166 3.31 7.44 -13.78
C GLY A 166 2.03 8.12 -14.30
N ALA A 167 1.48 8.99 -13.49
CA ALA A 167 0.23 9.70 -13.78
C ALA A 167 0.40 10.89 -14.75
N SER A 168 1.61 11.46 -14.84
CA SER A 168 1.96 12.66 -15.62
C SER A 168 3.08 12.43 -16.63
N ASP A 169 3.85 11.40 -16.42
CA ASP A 169 4.99 11.01 -17.23
C ASP A 169 5.16 9.49 -17.20
N TYR A 170 5.88 8.97 -18.19
CA TYR A 170 6.38 7.60 -18.15
C TYR A 170 7.89 7.60 -18.43
N LYS A 171 8.57 6.61 -17.87
CA LYS A 171 10.00 6.41 -18.02
C LYS A 171 10.26 5.09 -18.74
N VAL A 172 11.29 5.04 -19.56
CA VAL A 172 11.77 3.81 -20.16
C VAL A 172 13.30 3.78 -20.08
N SER A 173 13.85 2.59 -19.83
CA SER A 173 15.30 2.36 -19.78
C SER A 173 15.69 1.13 -20.54
N ALA A 174 16.79 1.23 -21.31
CA ALA A 174 17.47 0.08 -21.91
C ALA A 174 18.65 -0.32 -21.01
N VAL A 175 18.70 -1.59 -20.64
CA VAL A 175 19.70 -2.16 -19.72
C VAL A 175 20.38 -3.34 -20.42
N VAL A 176 21.71 -3.31 -20.50
CA VAL A 176 22.51 -4.41 -21.06
C VAL A 176 23.45 -4.91 -19.97
N ASP A 177 23.31 -6.16 -19.58
CA ASP A 177 24.11 -6.82 -18.52
C ASP A 177 24.24 -5.96 -17.25
N GLY A 178 23.10 -5.39 -16.82
CA GLY A 178 23.01 -4.54 -15.62
C GLY A 178 23.46 -3.09 -15.80
N ARG A 179 23.90 -2.70 -17.00
CA ARG A 179 24.28 -1.31 -17.30
C ARG A 179 23.16 -0.59 -18.03
N VAL A 180 22.76 0.55 -17.52
CA VAL A 180 21.82 1.44 -18.19
C VAL A 180 22.54 2.10 -19.36
N ILE A 181 22.06 1.86 -20.58
CA ILE A 181 22.63 2.41 -21.83
C ILE A 181 21.74 3.50 -22.43
N PHE A 182 20.47 3.52 -22.06
CA PHE A 182 19.51 4.53 -22.49
C PHE A 182 18.46 4.73 -21.39
N THR A 183 18.02 5.96 -21.20
CA THR A 183 16.84 6.30 -20.38
C THR A 183 16.15 7.53 -20.98
N GLU A 184 14.85 7.52 -20.94
CA GLU A 184 13.99 8.61 -21.41
C GLU A 184 12.81 8.78 -20.48
N GLU A 185 12.45 10.03 -20.23
CA GLU A 185 11.22 10.41 -19.53
C GLU A 185 10.35 11.22 -20.50
N THR A 186 9.11 10.81 -20.66
CA THR A 186 8.18 11.43 -21.62
C THR A 186 6.92 11.85 -20.88
N PRO A 187 6.51 13.14 -20.94
CA PRO A 187 5.21 13.58 -20.47
C PRO A 187 4.07 12.91 -21.22
N TRP A 188 3.01 12.54 -20.52
CA TRP A 188 1.76 12.06 -21.09
C TRP A 188 0.58 12.43 -20.18
N ASP A 189 -0.64 12.27 -20.67
CA ASP A 189 -1.85 12.50 -19.87
C ASP A 189 -2.85 11.34 -20.04
N PRO A 190 -2.60 10.20 -19.40
CA PRO A 190 -3.41 8.99 -19.55
C PRO A 190 -4.80 9.10 -18.91
N LYS A 191 -4.93 9.91 -17.83
CA LYS A 191 -6.13 9.97 -17.01
C LYS A 191 -7.35 10.55 -17.73
N VAL A 192 -7.14 11.40 -18.73
CA VAL A 192 -8.21 12.07 -19.48
C VAL A 192 -8.50 11.39 -20.81
N GLN A 193 -7.70 10.39 -21.19
CA GLN A 193 -7.84 9.72 -22.47
C GLN A 193 -9.05 8.79 -22.50
N LYS A 194 -9.83 8.91 -23.56
CA LYS A 194 -11.00 8.05 -23.82
C LYS A 194 -10.71 6.96 -24.85
N ASN A 195 -9.63 7.12 -25.63
CA ASN A 195 -9.20 6.14 -26.62
C ASN A 195 -8.35 5.05 -25.98
N PRO A 196 -8.76 3.77 -25.97
CA PRO A 196 -7.98 2.68 -25.36
C PRO A 196 -6.63 2.45 -26.05
N GLU A 197 -6.48 2.83 -27.33
CA GLU A 197 -5.23 2.70 -28.09
C GLU A 197 -4.15 3.70 -27.66
N TYR A 198 -4.50 4.78 -26.98
CA TYR A 198 -3.55 5.79 -26.52
C TYR A 198 -2.42 5.16 -25.68
N HIS A 199 -2.78 4.39 -24.68
CA HIS A 199 -1.81 3.73 -23.78
C HIS A 199 -0.91 2.77 -24.55
N TYR A 200 -1.49 1.94 -25.43
CA TYR A 200 -0.73 1.01 -26.23
C TYR A 200 0.29 1.72 -27.14
N HIS A 201 -0.10 2.78 -27.86
CA HIS A 201 0.79 3.50 -28.74
C HIS A 201 1.93 4.19 -28.01
N HIS A 202 1.65 4.85 -26.89
CA HIS A 202 2.69 5.52 -26.10
C HIS A 202 3.70 4.53 -25.53
N ILE A 203 3.23 3.44 -24.90
CA ILE A 203 4.11 2.42 -24.31
C ILE A 203 4.92 1.73 -25.41
N SER A 204 4.28 1.29 -26.50
CA SER A 204 4.97 0.62 -27.61
C SER A 204 6.03 1.51 -28.24
N ALA A 205 5.73 2.79 -28.47
CA ALA A 205 6.70 3.74 -29.02
C ALA A 205 7.93 3.90 -28.10
N ALA A 206 7.72 3.98 -26.77
CA ALA A 206 8.82 4.05 -25.78
C ALA A 206 9.68 2.78 -25.82
N LEU A 207 9.06 1.60 -25.86
CA LEU A 207 9.76 0.32 -25.92
C LEU A 207 10.60 0.22 -27.20
N HIS A 208 10.09 0.66 -28.36
CA HIS A 208 10.84 0.66 -29.61
C HIS A 208 12.04 1.62 -29.57
N ARG A 209 11.92 2.80 -28.95
CA ARG A 209 13.05 3.72 -28.79
C ARG A 209 14.14 3.12 -27.90
N ALA A 210 13.78 2.46 -26.80
CA ALA A 210 14.75 1.76 -25.96
C ALA A 210 15.39 0.58 -26.69
N ALA A 211 14.61 -0.21 -27.44
CA ALA A 211 15.12 -1.33 -28.23
C ALA A 211 16.12 -0.92 -29.32
N ALA A 212 15.93 0.24 -29.92
CA ALA A 212 16.85 0.76 -30.96
C ALA A 212 18.28 1.01 -30.42
N CYS A 213 18.45 1.09 -29.11
CA CYS A 213 19.76 1.26 -28.45
C CYS A 213 20.46 -0.06 -28.12
N MET A 214 19.84 -1.22 -28.42
CA MET A 214 20.31 -2.56 -28.06
C MET A 214 20.37 -3.49 -29.29
N PRO A 215 21.25 -4.49 -29.27
CA PRO A 215 21.33 -5.44 -30.41
C PRO A 215 20.11 -6.36 -30.50
N ARG A 216 19.39 -6.59 -29.38
CA ARG A 216 18.18 -7.41 -29.25
C ARG A 216 17.44 -7.05 -27.99
N VAL A 217 16.27 -7.61 -27.76
CA VAL A 217 15.53 -7.54 -26.50
C VAL A 217 15.29 -8.95 -26.00
N ASP A 218 15.76 -9.25 -24.78
CA ASP A 218 15.63 -10.57 -24.15
C ASP A 218 14.45 -10.62 -23.18
N ALA A 219 14.11 -9.49 -22.54
CA ALA A 219 12.98 -9.39 -21.60
C ALA A 219 12.50 -7.95 -21.43
N ILE A 220 11.25 -7.79 -21.00
CA ILE A 220 10.61 -6.50 -20.70
C ILE A 220 10.00 -6.55 -19.31
N GLY A 221 10.38 -5.63 -18.44
CA GLY A 221 9.79 -5.44 -17.12
C GLY A 221 9.07 -4.11 -17.00
N GLY A 222 7.93 -4.08 -16.29
CA GLY A 222 7.12 -2.87 -16.15
C GLY A 222 6.72 -2.56 -14.70
N SER A 223 6.65 -1.26 -14.44
CA SER A 223 6.05 -0.64 -13.27
C SER A 223 4.83 0.16 -13.73
N SER A 224 3.72 0.05 -13.04
CA SER A 224 2.53 0.85 -13.33
C SER A 224 1.66 1.04 -12.10
N ALA A 225 1.11 2.24 -11.95
CA ALA A 225 0.13 2.52 -10.91
C ALA A 225 -1.14 1.67 -11.11
N GLY A 226 -1.67 1.12 -10.01
CA GLY A 226 -2.91 0.35 -9.96
C GLY A 226 -2.74 -1.14 -9.70
N ILE A 227 -3.85 -1.85 -9.62
CA ILE A 227 -3.88 -3.30 -9.39
C ILE A 227 -3.65 -4.02 -10.71
N ILE A 228 -2.58 -4.79 -10.77
CA ILE A 228 -2.18 -5.57 -11.96
C ILE A 228 -2.13 -7.03 -11.57
N VAL A 229 -2.81 -7.88 -12.34
CA VAL A 229 -2.83 -9.33 -12.15
C VAL A 229 -2.58 -10.00 -13.49
N ASP A 230 -1.56 -10.85 -13.56
CA ASP A 230 -1.18 -11.57 -14.79
C ASP A 230 -1.00 -10.65 -16.02
N ASN A 231 -0.24 -9.56 -15.86
CA ASN A 231 -0.05 -8.53 -16.90
C ASN A 231 -1.36 -7.91 -17.43
N GLU A 232 -2.40 -7.85 -16.60
CA GLU A 232 -3.66 -7.20 -16.93
C GLU A 232 -4.03 -6.18 -15.87
N ILE A 233 -4.38 -4.97 -16.29
CA ILE A 233 -4.81 -3.91 -15.38
C ILE A 233 -6.22 -4.23 -14.90
N ARG A 234 -6.41 -4.42 -13.60
CA ARG A 234 -7.73 -4.63 -12.98
C ARG A 234 -8.35 -3.32 -12.53
N VAL A 235 -7.55 -2.48 -11.91
CA VAL A 235 -7.95 -1.15 -11.44
C VAL A 235 -6.76 -0.21 -11.63
N ALA A 236 -6.94 0.90 -12.34
CA ALA A 236 -5.91 1.93 -12.43
C ALA A 236 -6.51 3.31 -12.67
N SER A 237 -5.99 4.30 -11.98
CA SER A 237 -6.34 5.71 -12.23
C SER A 237 -5.95 6.17 -13.64
N LEU A 238 -4.96 5.52 -14.24
CA LEU A 238 -4.51 5.77 -15.62
C LEU A 238 -5.61 5.50 -16.67
N LEU A 239 -6.55 4.60 -16.36
CA LEU A 239 -7.64 4.18 -17.27
C LEU A 239 -9.01 4.80 -16.91
N ARG A 240 -9.07 5.73 -15.93
CA ARG A 240 -10.35 6.18 -15.36
C ARG A 240 -11.31 6.84 -16.35
N SER A 241 -10.83 7.40 -17.44
CA SER A 241 -11.66 8.04 -18.47
C SER A 241 -11.98 7.12 -19.67
N ILE A 242 -11.44 5.90 -19.67
CA ILE A 242 -11.75 4.89 -20.69
C ILE A 242 -13.21 4.45 -20.51
N PRO A 243 -14.03 4.51 -21.57
CA PRO A 243 -15.41 4.05 -21.51
C PRO A 243 -15.50 2.56 -21.12
N HIS A 244 -16.50 2.20 -20.31
CA HIS A 244 -16.68 0.82 -19.83
C HIS A 244 -16.66 -0.23 -20.95
N LYS A 245 -17.29 0.06 -22.09
CA LYS A 245 -17.31 -0.82 -23.28
C LYS A 245 -15.93 -1.09 -23.89
N SER A 246 -14.95 -0.23 -23.66
CA SER A 246 -13.59 -0.34 -24.20
C SER A 246 -12.56 -0.63 -23.09
N PHE A 247 -13.01 -0.79 -21.85
CA PHE A 247 -12.12 -0.98 -20.70
C PHE A 247 -11.27 -2.25 -20.83
N SER A 248 -11.87 -3.36 -21.24
CA SER A 248 -11.15 -4.64 -21.40
C SER A 248 -9.99 -4.55 -22.41
N LEU A 249 -10.16 -3.75 -23.48
CA LEU A 249 -9.10 -3.54 -24.47
C LEU A 249 -7.92 -2.74 -23.88
N ALA A 250 -8.21 -1.67 -23.14
CA ALA A 250 -7.17 -0.90 -22.46
C ALA A 250 -6.52 -1.68 -21.32
N ALA A 251 -7.29 -2.44 -20.54
CA ALA A 251 -6.80 -3.28 -19.45
C ALA A 251 -5.83 -4.37 -19.91
N ALA A 252 -6.03 -4.90 -21.13
CA ALA A 252 -5.18 -5.93 -21.73
C ALA A 252 -3.91 -5.37 -22.44
N VAL A 253 -3.58 -4.10 -22.25
CA VAL A 253 -2.47 -3.43 -22.97
C VAL A 253 -1.14 -4.18 -22.83
N PHE A 254 -0.79 -4.64 -21.63
CA PHE A 254 0.48 -5.35 -21.41
C PHE A 254 0.49 -6.75 -22.01
N LYS A 255 -0.64 -7.47 -21.97
CA LYS A 255 -0.78 -8.76 -22.66
C LYS A 255 -0.62 -8.62 -24.18
N ARG A 256 -1.16 -7.54 -24.73
CA ARG A 256 -1.01 -7.22 -26.15
C ARG A 256 0.46 -6.94 -26.50
N ILE A 257 1.13 -6.10 -25.75
CA ILE A 257 2.56 -5.81 -25.93
C ILE A 257 3.40 -7.10 -25.78
N GLN A 258 3.12 -7.93 -24.79
CA GLN A 258 3.81 -9.21 -24.59
C GLN A 258 3.67 -10.12 -25.82
N LYS A 259 2.47 -10.16 -26.41
CA LYS A 259 2.22 -10.93 -27.64
C LYS A 259 3.01 -10.40 -28.83
N ASP A 260 3.14 -9.08 -28.97
CA ASP A 260 3.84 -8.45 -30.11
C ASP A 260 5.35 -8.65 -30.00
N TRP A 261 5.91 -8.50 -28.81
CA TRP A 261 7.35 -8.63 -28.57
C TRP A 261 7.85 -10.07 -28.47
N LYS A 262 7.00 -11.02 -28.07
CA LYS A 262 7.32 -12.45 -27.94
C LYS A 262 8.51 -12.76 -27.01
N VAL A 263 8.74 -11.91 -26.01
CA VAL A 263 9.76 -12.08 -24.99
C VAL A 263 9.10 -12.22 -23.61
N PRO A 264 9.78 -12.77 -22.61
CA PRO A 264 9.31 -12.74 -21.23
C PRO A 264 8.98 -11.31 -20.81
N MET A 265 7.78 -11.12 -20.27
CA MET A 265 7.31 -9.81 -19.81
C MET A 265 6.59 -9.96 -18.46
N LEU A 266 6.90 -9.07 -17.54
CA LEU A 266 6.22 -8.98 -16.24
C LEU A 266 6.01 -7.52 -15.87
N VAL A 267 4.77 -7.17 -15.53
CA VAL A 267 4.39 -5.83 -15.07
C VAL A 267 3.77 -5.94 -13.69
N MET A 268 4.19 -5.07 -12.79
CA MET A 268 3.75 -5.04 -11.40
C MET A 268 3.32 -3.65 -10.96
N ASN A 269 2.71 -3.58 -9.78
CA ASN A 269 2.36 -2.32 -9.14
C ASN A 269 3.62 -1.47 -8.85
N ASP A 270 3.51 -0.16 -8.96
CA ASP A 270 4.59 0.80 -8.73
C ASP A 270 5.13 0.78 -7.28
N GLY A 271 4.29 0.45 -6.30
CA GLY A 271 4.70 0.23 -4.91
C GLY A 271 5.64 -0.97 -4.78
N ASP A 272 5.31 -2.12 -5.38
CA ASP A 272 6.17 -3.31 -5.35
C ASP A 272 7.51 -3.06 -6.04
N ILE A 273 7.50 -2.34 -7.17
CA ILE A 273 8.73 -1.96 -7.86
C ILE A 273 9.57 -0.97 -7.04
N THR A 274 8.93 -0.10 -6.30
CA THR A 274 9.62 0.80 -5.34
C THR A 274 10.32 0.01 -4.24
N ALA A 275 9.65 -0.98 -3.65
CA ALA A 275 10.25 -1.86 -2.63
C ALA A 275 11.38 -2.70 -3.22
N LEU A 276 11.23 -3.19 -4.46
CA LEU A 276 12.27 -3.90 -5.20
C LEU A 276 13.50 -3.00 -5.43
N ALA A 277 13.31 -1.78 -5.92
CA ALA A 277 14.40 -0.82 -6.12
C ALA A 277 15.17 -0.55 -4.82
N ALA A 278 14.46 -0.44 -3.71
CA ALA A 278 15.06 -0.29 -2.39
C ALA A 278 15.88 -1.53 -2.00
N SER A 279 15.29 -2.72 -2.08
CA SER A 279 15.94 -4.00 -1.77
C SER A 279 17.25 -4.17 -2.55
N LEU A 280 17.21 -3.94 -3.86
CA LEU A 280 18.39 -3.99 -4.74
C LEU A 280 19.46 -2.94 -4.35
N SER A 281 19.04 -1.73 -3.98
CA SER A 281 19.96 -0.65 -3.63
C SER A 281 20.68 -0.88 -2.32
N ILE A 282 19.94 -1.28 -1.25
CA ILE A 282 20.52 -1.57 0.07
C ILE A 282 21.12 -2.97 0.14
N ARG A 283 20.86 -3.83 -0.85
CA ARG A 283 21.26 -5.24 -0.90
C ARG A 283 20.76 -6.04 0.30
N GLN A 284 19.51 -5.76 0.69
CA GLN A 284 18.84 -6.44 1.81
C GLN A 284 17.41 -6.76 1.38
N ASN A 285 16.88 -7.85 1.91
CA ASN A 285 15.49 -8.28 1.76
C ASN A 285 14.69 -7.94 3.02
N GLY A 286 13.42 -8.29 3.06
CA GLY A 286 12.52 -7.88 4.14
C GLY A 286 12.26 -6.38 4.12
N VAL A 287 11.89 -5.83 2.95
CA VAL A 287 11.69 -4.40 2.72
C VAL A 287 10.21 -4.10 2.54
N LEU A 288 9.68 -3.22 3.38
CA LEU A 288 8.38 -2.57 3.18
C LEU A 288 8.61 -1.13 2.71
N GLY A 289 8.18 -0.83 1.49
CA GLY A 289 8.24 0.52 0.92
C GLY A 289 6.94 1.27 1.10
N ILE A 290 6.99 2.53 1.50
CA ILE A 290 5.84 3.44 1.58
C ILE A 290 6.19 4.74 0.84
N ALA A 291 5.41 5.04 -0.19
CA ALA A 291 5.53 6.28 -0.96
C ALA A 291 4.42 7.26 -0.58
N MET A 292 4.80 8.39 0.01
CA MET A 292 3.90 9.46 0.44
C MET A 292 3.75 10.50 -0.69
N GLY A 293 2.94 10.16 -1.69
CA GLY A 293 2.63 10.98 -2.87
C GLY A 293 1.30 11.74 -2.77
N SER A 294 0.57 11.84 -3.89
CA SER A 294 -0.83 12.34 -3.92
C SER A 294 -1.77 11.41 -3.15
N SER A 295 -1.44 10.12 -3.14
CA SER A 295 -1.97 9.08 -2.25
C SER A 295 -0.79 8.34 -1.64
N GLU A 296 -1.07 7.35 -0.78
CA GLU A 296 -0.09 6.38 -0.32
C GLU A 296 0.03 5.28 -1.37
N ALA A 297 1.26 4.82 -1.64
CA ALA A 297 1.50 3.57 -2.34
C ALA A 297 2.47 2.73 -1.50
N ALA A 298 2.28 1.42 -1.49
CA ALA A 298 3.13 0.53 -0.73
C ALA A 298 3.53 -0.71 -1.55
N GLY A 299 4.64 -1.32 -1.16
CA GLY A 299 5.10 -2.58 -1.74
C GLY A 299 5.97 -3.35 -0.76
N PHE A 300 6.06 -4.65 -0.95
CA PHE A 300 6.73 -5.53 0.00
C PHE A 300 7.58 -6.59 -0.69
N ILE A 301 8.86 -6.66 -0.27
CA ILE A 301 9.77 -7.76 -0.59
C ILE A 301 9.99 -8.55 0.70
N ASP A 302 9.73 -9.85 0.68
CA ASP A 302 9.90 -10.70 1.86
C ASP A 302 11.39 -10.92 2.23
N LYS A 303 11.65 -11.58 3.35
CA LYS A 303 13.02 -11.86 3.81
C LYS A 303 13.80 -12.78 2.88
N ASN A 304 13.12 -13.55 2.05
CA ASN A 304 13.73 -14.45 1.06
C ASN A 304 13.97 -13.75 -0.29
N GLY A 305 13.56 -12.48 -0.43
CA GLY A 305 13.65 -11.73 -1.67
C GLY A 305 12.52 -12.03 -2.66
N ASN A 306 11.35 -12.46 -2.19
CA ASN A 306 10.21 -12.75 -3.04
C ASN A 306 9.17 -11.63 -3.02
N ILE A 307 8.44 -11.51 -4.12
CA ILE A 307 7.18 -10.78 -4.23
C ILE A 307 6.06 -11.80 -4.04
N LEU A 308 5.23 -11.58 -3.01
CA LEU A 308 4.22 -12.56 -2.58
C LEU A 308 2.90 -12.47 -3.37
N GLY A 309 2.79 -11.50 -4.30
CA GLY A 309 1.54 -11.22 -5.01
C GLY A 309 0.45 -10.66 -4.08
N TRP A 310 0.84 -9.98 -3.01
CA TRP A 310 -0.07 -9.27 -2.13
C TRP A 310 -0.51 -7.96 -2.79
N LEU A 311 -1.66 -7.45 -2.37
CA LEU A 311 -2.26 -6.26 -2.97
C LEU A 311 -1.49 -4.98 -2.64
N ASN A 312 -0.99 -4.89 -1.41
CA ASN A 312 -0.21 -3.76 -0.87
C ASN A 312 -0.86 -2.37 -1.04
N GLU A 313 -2.19 -2.29 -1.16
CA GLU A 313 -2.95 -1.03 -1.26
C GLU A 313 -3.22 -0.42 0.12
N LEU A 314 -2.14 -0.10 0.85
CA LEU A 314 -2.20 0.39 2.23
C LEU A 314 -2.90 1.76 2.36
N ALA A 315 -3.07 2.49 1.27
CA ALA A 315 -3.88 3.70 1.22
C ALA A 315 -5.30 3.51 1.80
N PHE A 316 -5.85 2.30 1.68
CA PHE A 316 -7.18 1.94 2.20
C PHE A 316 -7.14 1.12 3.49
N ALA A 317 -5.94 0.74 3.95
CA ALA A 317 -5.77 0.02 5.21
C ALA A 317 -5.99 0.93 6.42
N PRO A 318 -6.61 0.46 7.50
CA PRO A 318 -6.85 1.28 8.67
C PRO A 318 -5.56 1.51 9.48
N VAL A 319 -5.23 2.78 9.71
CA VAL A 319 -4.08 3.23 10.51
C VAL A 319 -4.49 4.13 11.68
N ASP A 320 -5.78 4.45 11.79
CA ASP A 320 -6.38 5.11 12.93
C ASP A 320 -7.71 4.43 13.26
N TYR A 321 -7.85 3.97 14.49
CA TYR A 321 -9.08 3.32 14.95
C TYR A 321 -10.07 4.28 15.61
N ASN A 322 -9.84 5.59 15.57
CA ASN A 322 -10.82 6.55 16.03
C ASN A 322 -12.07 6.54 15.11
N PRO A 323 -13.28 6.30 15.64
CA PRO A 323 -14.51 6.32 14.85
C PRO A 323 -14.80 7.67 14.16
N LYS A 324 -14.23 8.75 14.71
CA LYS A 324 -14.38 10.13 14.22
C LYS A 324 -13.15 10.57 13.40
N ALA A 325 -12.26 9.63 13.04
CA ALA A 325 -11.11 9.94 12.18
C ALA A 325 -11.56 10.49 10.84
N THR A 326 -10.67 11.18 10.16
CA THR A 326 -10.95 11.72 8.82
C THR A 326 -11.32 10.58 7.87
N VAL A 327 -12.44 10.79 7.16
CA VAL A 327 -12.97 9.83 6.20
C VAL A 327 -12.24 9.98 4.88
N ASP A 328 -11.80 8.88 4.30
CA ASP A 328 -11.31 8.83 2.94
C ASP A 328 -12.47 8.94 1.95
N GLU A 329 -12.40 9.91 1.04
CA GLU A 329 -13.48 10.23 0.11
C GLU A 329 -13.82 9.08 -0.84
N TRP A 330 -12.85 8.24 -1.17
CA TRP A 330 -13.04 7.16 -2.12
C TRP A 330 -13.67 5.93 -1.49
N SER A 331 -13.11 5.47 -0.37
CA SER A 331 -13.63 4.27 0.32
C SER A 331 -14.80 4.56 1.25
N GLY A 332 -14.98 5.82 1.65
CA GLY A 332 -15.93 6.20 2.67
C GLY A 332 -15.58 5.70 4.07
N ASP A 333 -14.34 5.21 4.29
CA ASP A 333 -13.90 4.70 5.58
C ASP A 333 -13.08 5.70 6.38
N ALA A 334 -13.23 5.66 7.70
CA ALA A 334 -12.48 6.51 8.61
C ALA A 334 -11.12 5.89 8.95
N GLY A 335 -10.07 6.72 9.00
CA GLY A 335 -8.75 6.30 9.45
C GLY A 335 -7.93 5.51 8.43
N ALA A 336 -8.22 5.65 7.14
CA ALA A 336 -7.50 5.00 6.05
C ALA A 336 -6.11 5.63 5.81
N GLY A 337 -5.11 4.82 5.45
CA GLY A 337 -3.71 5.18 5.30
C GLY A 337 -3.45 6.42 4.45
N ALA A 338 -4.17 6.60 3.34
CA ALA A 338 -4.06 7.78 2.49
C ALA A 338 -4.23 9.10 3.26
N MET A 339 -5.07 9.13 4.30
CA MET A 339 -5.31 10.32 5.12
C MET A 339 -4.21 10.57 6.16
N TYR A 340 -3.17 9.72 6.21
CA TYR A 340 -2.06 9.77 7.18
C TYR A 340 -0.70 9.82 6.51
N PHE A 341 -0.53 9.18 5.33
CA PHE A 341 0.75 9.01 4.64
C PHE A 341 0.71 9.50 3.19
N SER A 342 0.14 10.68 2.98
CA SER A 342 0.11 11.34 1.67
C SER A 342 -0.03 12.86 1.78
N GLN A 343 -0.13 13.55 0.66
CA GLN A 343 -0.46 14.98 0.62
C GLN A 343 -1.84 15.28 1.26
N GLN A 344 -2.72 14.30 1.34
CA GLN A 344 -4.01 14.45 2.04
C GLN A 344 -3.80 14.59 3.55
N ALA A 345 -2.80 13.92 4.14
CA ALA A 345 -2.42 14.10 5.54
C ALA A 345 -1.99 15.55 5.82
N VAL A 346 -1.17 16.12 4.93
CA VAL A 346 -0.79 17.55 5.02
C VAL A 346 -2.03 18.42 4.98
N ASN A 347 -2.90 18.23 3.99
CA ASN A 347 -4.12 19.03 3.84
C ASN A 347 -5.05 18.93 5.06
N LYS A 348 -5.22 17.72 5.60
CA LYS A 348 -6.02 17.43 6.81
C LYS A 348 -5.54 18.23 8.03
N LEU A 349 -4.23 18.42 8.17
CA LEU A 349 -3.61 19.03 9.34
C LEU A 349 -3.47 20.55 9.26
N LEU A 350 -3.59 21.17 8.07
CA LEU A 350 -3.50 22.63 7.90
C LEU A 350 -4.42 23.43 8.82
N PRO A 351 -5.72 23.09 8.97
CA PRO A 351 -6.63 23.81 9.88
C PRO A 351 -6.20 23.74 11.35
N ALA A 352 -5.77 22.55 11.81
CA ALA A 352 -5.31 22.35 13.18
C ALA A 352 -4.02 23.13 13.46
N ALA A 353 -3.13 23.22 12.47
CA ALA A 353 -1.93 24.07 12.51
C ALA A 353 -2.22 25.58 12.35
N LYS A 354 -3.49 25.99 12.13
CA LYS A 354 -3.89 27.37 11.87
C LYS A 354 -3.19 27.99 10.64
N ILE A 355 -2.88 27.15 9.65
CA ILE A 355 -2.30 27.59 8.37
C ILE A 355 -3.44 27.71 7.37
N LYS A 356 -3.64 28.94 6.85
CA LYS A 356 -4.64 29.22 5.81
C LYS A 356 -3.94 29.36 4.47
N LEU A 357 -4.32 28.53 3.51
CA LEU A 357 -3.87 28.58 2.12
C LEU A 357 -5.03 28.92 1.19
N PRO A 358 -4.77 29.51 0.02
CA PRO A 358 -5.80 29.78 -0.98
C PRO A 358 -6.58 28.51 -1.35
N VAL A 359 -7.92 28.63 -1.39
CA VAL A 359 -8.83 27.47 -1.67
C VAL A 359 -8.56 26.86 -3.05
N LYS A 360 -8.12 27.67 -4.02
CA LYS A 360 -7.82 27.24 -5.40
C LYS A 360 -6.61 26.31 -5.53
N LEU A 361 -5.76 26.25 -4.51
CA LEU A 361 -4.57 25.37 -4.55
C LEU A 361 -4.97 23.92 -4.40
N GLY A 362 -4.46 23.06 -5.29
CA GLY A 362 -4.53 21.62 -5.18
C GLY A 362 -3.59 21.05 -4.11
N LEU A 363 -3.63 19.75 -3.88
CA LEU A 363 -2.79 19.09 -2.87
C LEU A 363 -1.29 19.29 -3.13
N PRO A 364 -0.78 19.17 -4.38
CA PRO A 364 0.64 19.39 -4.65
C PRO A 364 1.10 20.81 -4.33
N GLU A 365 0.31 21.82 -4.71
CA GLU A 365 0.63 23.23 -4.47
C GLU A 365 0.60 23.54 -2.97
N ARG A 366 -0.36 22.99 -2.22
CA ARG A 366 -0.43 23.14 -0.75
C ARG A 366 0.79 22.54 -0.07
N LEU A 367 1.29 21.40 -0.55
CA LEU A 367 2.52 20.81 -0.04
C LEU A 367 3.74 21.72 -0.31
N ILE A 368 3.84 22.31 -1.51
CA ILE A 368 4.92 23.27 -1.85
C ILE A 368 4.86 24.47 -0.91
N GLU A 369 3.69 25.02 -0.67
CA GLU A 369 3.53 26.16 0.27
C GLU A 369 3.93 25.76 1.70
N LEU A 370 3.57 24.56 2.16
CA LEU A 370 4.03 24.06 3.46
C LEU A 370 5.55 23.93 3.52
N GLN A 371 6.18 23.41 2.46
CA GLN A 371 7.63 23.29 2.38
C GLN A 371 8.32 24.67 2.38
N ASN A 372 7.72 25.66 1.71
CA ASN A 372 8.19 27.05 1.75
C ASN A 372 8.10 27.64 3.18
N LEU A 373 7.04 27.34 3.92
CA LEU A 373 6.91 27.75 5.33
C LEU A 373 7.99 27.07 6.20
N MET A 374 8.29 25.79 5.96
CA MET A 374 9.39 25.09 6.65
C MET A 374 10.74 25.76 6.41
N ILE A 375 11.06 26.16 5.17
CA ILE A 375 12.29 26.86 4.84
C ILE A 375 12.40 28.20 5.59
N LYS A 376 11.25 28.87 5.82
CA LYS A 376 11.16 30.12 6.59
C LYS A 376 11.19 29.91 8.11
N GLY A 377 11.26 28.68 8.60
CA GLY A 377 11.29 28.35 10.03
C GLY A 377 9.91 28.46 10.73
N ASP A 378 8.81 28.32 10.01
CA ASP A 378 7.47 28.38 10.62
C ASP A 378 7.19 27.11 11.46
N GLU A 379 7.13 27.29 12.78
CA GLU A 379 6.90 26.19 13.72
C GLU A 379 5.56 25.48 13.51
N ARG A 380 4.56 26.15 12.95
CA ARG A 380 3.25 25.53 12.65
C ARG A 380 3.37 24.50 11.54
N ALA A 381 4.22 24.78 10.55
CA ALA A 381 4.56 23.84 9.48
C ALA A 381 5.32 22.64 10.04
N ALA A 382 6.28 22.85 10.95
CA ALA A 382 7.00 21.78 11.62
C ALA A 382 6.06 20.82 12.37
N LYS A 383 5.06 21.34 13.10
CA LYS A 383 4.06 20.53 13.82
C LYS A 383 3.25 19.59 12.91
N ILE A 384 3.05 19.93 11.63
CA ILE A 384 2.41 19.01 10.68
C ILE A 384 3.31 17.80 10.45
N TYR A 385 4.61 18.01 10.21
CA TYR A 385 5.56 16.91 10.00
C TYR A 385 5.81 16.10 11.27
N GLU A 386 5.86 16.75 12.46
CA GLU A 386 5.88 16.05 13.75
C GLU A 386 4.68 15.11 13.91
N THR A 387 3.48 15.61 13.59
CA THR A 387 2.25 14.82 13.66
C THR A 387 2.31 13.61 12.72
N ILE A 388 2.75 13.78 11.47
CA ILE A 388 2.91 12.68 10.50
C ILE A 388 3.98 11.69 10.97
N GLY A 389 5.07 12.17 11.56
CA GLY A 389 6.12 11.33 12.15
C GLY A 389 5.62 10.47 13.29
N ILE A 390 4.78 11.04 14.17
CA ILE A 390 4.15 10.28 15.26
C ILE A 390 3.19 9.22 14.71
N TYR A 391 2.38 9.55 13.72
CA TYR A 391 1.54 8.56 13.03
C TYR A 391 2.40 7.38 12.52
N LEU A 392 3.50 7.68 11.83
CA LEU A 392 4.40 6.67 11.30
C LEU A 392 5.01 5.81 12.40
N GLY A 393 5.46 6.44 13.50
CA GLY A 393 6.05 5.74 14.63
C GLY A 393 5.15 4.69 15.26
N TYR A 394 3.84 4.95 15.36
CA TYR A 394 2.85 3.97 15.82
C TYR A 394 2.42 2.97 14.72
N THR A 395 2.52 3.38 13.46
CA THR A 395 2.13 2.51 12.33
C THR A 395 3.20 1.45 12.03
N ILE A 396 4.48 1.74 12.23
CA ILE A 396 5.56 0.75 12.07
C ILE A 396 5.30 -0.53 12.87
N PRO A 397 5.09 -0.51 14.21
CA PRO A 397 4.78 -1.73 14.95
C PRO A 397 3.42 -2.34 14.58
N HIS A 398 2.45 -1.53 14.15
CA HIS A 398 1.20 -2.05 13.61
C HIS A 398 1.43 -2.88 12.35
N TYR A 399 2.19 -2.35 11.40
CA TYR A 399 2.51 -3.09 10.16
C TYR A 399 3.35 -4.33 10.45
N ALA A 400 4.23 -4.32 11.47
CA ALA A 400 5.01 -5.48 11.87
C ALA A 400 4.16 -6.65 12.43
N GLU A 401 2.89 -6.41 12.79
CA GLU A 401 1.95 -7.50 13.10
C GLU A 401 1.52 -8.30 11.85
N PHE A 402 1.65 -7.71 10.66
CA PHE A 402 1.15 -8.28 9.40
C PHE A 402 2.25 -8.56 8.37
N TYR A 403 3.35 -7.82 8.40
CA TYR A 403 4.49 -7.92 7.49
C TYR A 403 5.75 -8.30 8.26
N ASP A 404 6.48 -9.29 7.78
CA ASP A 404 7.76 -9.67 8.36
C ASP A 404 8.90 -8.91 7.66
N TYR A 405 9.10 -7.64 8.03
CA TYR A 405 10.12 -6.78 7.45
C TYR A 405 11.16 -6.33 8.49
N ALA A 406 12.37 -6.05 8.01
CA ALA A 406 13.47 -5.49 8.79
C ALA A 406 13.86 -4.08 8.30
N HIS A 407 13.43 -3.71 7.10
CA HIS A 407 13.75 -2.44 6.46
C HIS A 407 12.47 -1.74 6.01
N MET A 408 12.30 -0.48 6.39
CA MET A 408 11.20 0.36 5.90
C MET A 408 11.77 1.49 5.05
N LEU A 409 11.41 1.51 3.76
CA LEU A 409 11.73 2.62 2.88
C LEU A 409 10.60 3.64 2.91
N ILE A 410 10.95 4.90 3.16
CA ILE A 410 9.98 6.01 3.20
C ILE A 410 10.40 7.02 2.13
N LEU A 411 9.51 7.28 1.18
CA LEU A 411 9.77 8.17 0.06
C LEU A 411 8.54 8.99 -0.32
N GLY A 412 8.66 9.79 -1.38
CA GLY A 412 7.60 10.63 -1.89
C GLY A 412 7.75 12.10 -1.53
N ARG A 413 6.93 12.93 -2.16
CA ARG A 413 7.08 14.41 -2.06
C ARG A 413 6.87 14.94 -0.64
N VAL A 414 6.06 14.27 0.18
CA VAL A 414 5.81 14.67 1.57
C VAL A 414 7.09 14.57 2.41
N THR A 415 7.94 13.60 2.14
CA THR A 415 9.17 13.35 2.91
C THR A 415 10.42 14.01 2.32
N THR A 416 10.27 14.89 1.33
CA THR A 416 11.41 15.65 0.77
C THR A 416 11.78 16.85 1.63
N GLY A 417 13.08 17.18 1.69
CA GLY A 417 13.59 18.34 2.41
C GLY A 417 13.51 18.20 3.94
N LEU A 418 13.42 19.34 4.63
CA LEU A 418 13.46 19.41 6.11
C LEU A 418 12.33 18.61 6.77
N GLY A 419 11.15 18.62 6.17
CA GLY A 419 9.98 17.92 6.73
C GLY A 419 10.19 16.40 6.86
N GLY A 420 10.84 15.77 5.88
CA GLY A 420 11.17 14.35 5.93
C GLY A 420 12.04 13.96 7.11
N ASN A 421 13.03 14.81 7.45
CA ASN A 421 13.90 14.59 8.60
C ASN A 421 13.11 14.61 9.93
N ILE A 422 12.13 15.52 10.04
CA ILE A 422 11.26 15.61 11.22
C ILE A 422 10.40 14.36 11.32
N VAL A 423 9.78 13.93 10.22
CA VAL A 423 8.95 12.69 10.19
C VAL A 423 9.76 11.49 10.70
N LEU A 424 10.99 11.31 10.22
CA LEU A 424 11.83 10.19 10.65
C LEU A 424 12.28 10.31 12.10
N ALA A 425 12.64 11.51 12.56
CA ALA A 425 13.06 11.74 13.93
C ALA A 425 11.94 11.43 14.93
N GLU A 426 10.72 11.92 14.67
CA GLU A 426 9.56 11.64 15.53
C GLU A 426 9.12 10.19 15.48
N ALA A 427 9.14 9.55 14.29
CA ALA A 427 8.87 8.11 14.19
C ALA A 427 9.87 7.28 15.02
N LYS A 428 11.16 7.61 14.93
CA LYS A 428 12.22 6.96 15.73
C LYS A 428 12.02 7.18 17.23
N LYS A 429 11.62 8.37 17.63
CA LYS A 429 11.34 8.70 19.03
C LYS A 429 10.19 7.86 19.59
N VAL A 430 9.08 7.72 18.83
CA VAL A 430 7.96 6.85 19.22
C VAL A 430 8.43 5.41 19.36
N LEU A 431 9.19 4.88 18.39
CA LEU A 431 9.70 3.51 18.45
C LEU A 431 10.57 3.26 19.68
N LEU A 432 11.50 4.17 19.98
CA LEU A 432 12.41 4.01 21.11
C LEU A 432 11.70 4.09 22.48
N GLN A 433 10.66 4.91 22.60
CA GLN A 433 9.97 5.13 23.87
C GLN A 433 8.81 4.18 24.11
N GLU A 434 8.04 3.84 23.05
CA GLU A 434 6.81 3.05 23.18
C GLU A 434 7.00 1.58 22.77
N PHE A 435 7.99 1.29 21.89
CA PHE A 435 8.20 -0.03 21.30
C PHE A 435 9.69 -0.42 21.27
N PRO A 436 10.37 -0.42 22.45
CA PRO A 436 11.81 -0.71 22.50
C PRO A 436 12.16 -2.11 21.98
N GLU A 437 11.19 -3.04 21.95
CA GLU A 437 11.34 -4.38 21.37
C GLU A 437 11.29 -4.41 19.83
N ILE A 438 10.71 -3.39 19.21
CA ILE A 438 10.62 -3.24 17.73
C ILE A 438 11.75 -2.33 17.21
N ALA A 439 12.10 -1.29 17.95
CA ALA A 439 13.09 -0.30 17.54
C ALA A 439 14.41 -0.89 16.97
N PRO A 440 15.03 -1.94 17.56
CA PRO A 440 16.23 -2.55 17.02
C PRO A 440 16.00 -3.46 15.80
N LYS A 441 14.74 -3.85 15.52
CA LYS A 441 14.41 -4.80 14.46
C LYS A 441 14.08 -4.13 13.13
N VAL A 442 13.75 -2.83 13.15
CA VAL A 442 13.32 -2.10 11.95
C VAL A 442 14.23 -0.91 11.71
N THR A 443 14.90 -0.90 10.55
CA THR A 443 15.69 0.21 10.08
C THR A 443 14.90 1.03 9.06
N MET A 444 14.72 2.33 9.33
CA MET A 444 14.09 3.26 8.39
C MET A 444 15.11 3.80 7.40
N HIS A 445 14.74 3.81 6.12
CA HIS A 445 15.55 4.32 5.02
C HIS A 445 14.81 5.44 4.28
N VAL A 446 15.54 6.40 3.80
CA VAL A 446 15.09 7.36 2.77
C VAL A 446 15.90 7.15 1.50
N PRO A 447 15.35 7.45 0.31
CA PRO A 447 16.10 7.30 -0.93
C PRO A 447 17.36 8.13 -0.92
N ASP A 448 18.50 7.48 -1.05
CA ASP A 448 19.77 8.09 -1.33
C ASP A 448 19.96 8.33 -2.85
N GLU A 449 21.11 8.87 -3.24
CA GLU A 449 21.42 9.13 -4.65
C GLU A 449 21.49 7.83 -5.47
N LYS A 450 21.95 6.74 -4.87
CA LYS A 450 22.06 5.44 -5.51
C LYS A 450 20.68 4.82 -5.80
N MET A 451 19.75 4.88 -4.84
CA MET A 451 18.38 4.45 -5.03
C MET A 451 17.68 5.26 -6.13
N ARG A 452 17.91 6.59 -6.15
CA ARG A 452 17.34 7.46 -7.18
C ARG A 452 17.92 7.16 -8.57
N ARG A 453 19.20 6.80 -8.67
CA ARG A 453 19.87 6.44 -9.93
C ARG A 453 19.41 5.09 -10.47
N LEU A 454 19.15 4.10 -9.59
CA LEU A 454 18.63 2.81 -10.03
C LEU A 454 17.27 2.97 -10.70
N GLY A 455 16.38 3.80 -10.11
CA GLY A 455 15.06 4.11 -10.65
C GLY A 455 14.12 2.91 -10.76
N GLN A 456 12.83 3.18 -10.81
CA GLN A 456 11.80 2.15 -10.93
C GLN A 456 11.88 1.39 -12.27
N ALA A 457 12.16 2.10 -13.37
CA ALA A 457 12.27 1.45 -14.69
C ALA A 457 13.42 0.41 -14.75
N VAL A 458 14.58 0.69 -14.11
CA VAL A 458 15.70 -0.27 -14.05
C VAL A 458 15.37 -1.45 -13.13
N ALA A 459 14.73 -1.19 -11.99
CA ALA A 459 14.27 -2.25 -11.10
C ALA A 459 13.23 -3.15 -11.82
N ALA A 460 12.28 -2.55 -12.54
CA ALA A 460 11.31 -3.27 -13.34
C ALA A 460 11.98 -4.13 -14.42
N ALA A 461 13.01 -3.63 -15.12
CA ALA A 461 13.76 -4.40 -16.12
C ALA A 461 14.31 -5.72 -15.57
N SER A 462 14.60 -5.77 -14.27
CA SER A 462 15.16 -6.95 -13.60
C SER A 462 14.13 -8.02 -13.24
N LEU A 463 12.82 -7.76 -13.37
CA LEU A 463 11.75 -8.66 -12.96
C LEU A 463 11.71 -9.99 -13.74
N PRO A 464 11.64 -10.01 -15.09
CA PRO A 464 11.43 -11.25 -15.81
C PRO A 464 12.63 -12.18 -15.72
N THR A 465 12.39 -13.46 -15.43
CA THR A 465 13.41 -14.52 -15.54
C THR A 465 13.55 -14.95 -17.00
N LEU A 466 14.76 -15.06 -17.49
CA LEU A 466 15.02 -15.71 -18.78
C LEU A 466 14.95 -17.22 -18.55
N LYS A 467 14.11 -17.91 -19.32
CA LYS A 467 14.15 -19.37 -19.36
C LYS A 467 15.47 -19.78 -20.05
N ASN A 468 16.27 -20.54 -19.36
CA ASN A 468 17.47 -21.19 -19.91
C ASN A 468 17.09 -22.10 -21.05
#